data_2ab905aa7e16f129448f5d41c7d619fe
#
_entry.id   2ab905aa7e16f129448f5d41c7d619fe
#
_cell.length_a   1.000
_cell.length_b   1.000
_cell.length_c   1.000
_cell.angle_alpha   90.00
_cell.angle_beta   90.00
_cell.angle_gamma   90.00
#
_symmetry.space_group_name_H-M   'P 1'
#
loop_
_entity.id
_entity.type
_entity.pdbx_description
1 polymer ?
#
loop_
_entity_poly.entity_id
_entity_poly.type
_entity_poly.pdbx_seq_one_letter_code
_entity_poly.pdbx_strand_id
1 'polypeptide(L)'
;MIPRLLTEQVQRSAAWFPIVSVTGPRQSGKSTLVQHAFPDYAYLNLENPELRNQANVDPISFIRDRSTHLIIDEAQYAPDLFSMLQVVSDETKQPGQFILSGSQNFLLLRQIKQSLAGRAGVLKLLPLSYTEALAAQPELTIEEFMLTGGYPHLHDAHVPRSIFFESYVNSYIERDVADYLDVRNLTMFRTFLRLCAQHVGGLIKETTFANELGTTYRTVKSWMSILESSYITFSLPPYYGNLNKRLTKTPKLYFHDTGLLCHLLRINTVQDLQEHPLFGEIIENLVISETVKRYYNALKTPELYFYRDDSKIEVDLVDCTHSQTEPELIEIKSGRMYHDRFAKHLRSISTLLNVPDDNRTVATRVDRSYTDHDVNVRSIRDLLLQTEEPVA
;
A
#
# COMPACT_ATOMS: atom_id res chain seq x y z
N MET A 1 -12.32 -18.26 1.66
CA MET A 1 -11.21 -17.35 2.02
C MET A 1 -10.29 -17.22 0.81
N ILE A 2 -9.87 -16.02 0.47
CA ILE A 2 -8.96 -15.75 -0.66
C ILE A 2 -7.52 -15.99 -0.20
N PRO A 3 -6.72 -16.81 -0.89
CA PRO A 3 -5.32 -17.01 -0.56
C PRO A 3 -4.53 -15.70 -0.64
N ARG A 4 -3.61 -15.48 0.30
CA ARG A 4 -2.77 -14.28 0.32
C ARG A 4 -1.32 -14.67 0.05
N LEU A 5 -0.66 -13.94 -0.85
CA LEU A 5 0.75 -14.15 -1.17
C LEU A 5 1.67 -13.94 0.05
N LEU A 6 1.25 -13.08 0.98
CA LEU A 6 2.01 -12.80 2.20
C LEU A 6 1.96 -13.94 3.23
N THR A 7 1.07 -14.95 3.11
CA THR A 7 0.86 -16.00 4.14
C THR A 7 2.15 -16.73 4.50
N GLU A 8 2.85 -17.25 3.48
CA GLU A 8 4.12 -17.97 3.69
C GLU A 8 5.19 -17.07 4.31
N GLN A 9 5.22 -15.79 3.92
CA GLN A 9 6.20 -14.84 4.42
C GLN A 9 5.98 -14.48 5.89
N VAL A 10 4.73 -14.44 6.35
CA VAL A 10 4.40 -14.27 7.78
C VAL A 10 4.91 -15.47 8.58
N GLN A 11 4.69 -16.70 8.09
CA GLN A 11 5.19 -17.93 8.73
C GLN A 11 6.71 -17.99 8.77
N ARG A 12 7.38 -17.65 7.67
CA ARG A 12 8.86 -17.57 7.62
C ARG A 12 9.40 -16.53 8.60
N SER A 13 8.77 -15.36 8.68
CA SER A 13 9.17 -14.30 9.61
C SER A 13 9.04 -14.77 11.06
N ALA A 14 8.04 -15.59 11.38
CA ALA A 14 7.87 -16.17 12.71
C ALA A 14 8.96 -17.20 13.06
N ALA A 15 9.67 -17.75 12.09
CA ALA A 15 10.84 -18.58 12.34
C ALA A 15 12.11 -17.76 12.67
N TRP A 16 12.13 -16.47 12.33
CA TRP A 16 13.29 -15.59 12.56
C TRP A 16 13.13 -14.64 13.75
N PHE A 17 11.91 -14.17 14.00
CA PHE A 17 11.65 -13.17 15.01
C PHE A 17 10.77 -13.74 16.12
N PRO A 18 11.02 -13.40 17.40
CA PRO A 18 10.10 -13.77 18.50
C PRO A 18 8.72 -13.14 18.34
N ILE A 19 8.64 -11.98 17.69
CA ILE A 19 7.40 -11.25 17.46
C ILE A 19 7.27 -10.96 15.97
N VAL A 20 6.07 -11.20 15.41
CA VAL A 20 5.74 -10.77 14.02
C VAL A 20 4.54 -9.84 14.08
N SER A 21 4.65 -8.70 13.44
CA SER A 21 3.58 -7.72 13.34
C SER A 21 3.08 -7.57 11.91
N VAL A 22 1.76 -7.77 11.71
CA VAL A 22 1.10 -7.56 10.43
C VAL A 22 0.29 -6.26 10.50
N THR A 23 0.73 -5.25 9.74
CA THR A 23 0.07 -3.96 9.62
C THR A 23 -0.61 -3.81 8.26
N GLY A 24 -1.53 -2.85 8.12
CA GLY A 24 -2.23 -2.60 6.84
C GLY A 24 -3.57 -1.90 7.07
N PRO A 25 -4.25 -1.47 5.99
CA PRO A 25 -5.51 -0.75 6.12
C PRO A 25 -6.58 -1.61 6.79
N ARG A 26 -7.62 -0.97 7.30
CA ARG A 26 -8.81 -1.68 7.79
C ARG A 26 -9.40 -2.53 6.68
N GLN A 27 -9.97 -3.68 7.04
CA GLN A 27 -10.61 -4.62 6.10
C GLN A 27 -9.67 -5.21 5.02
N SER A 28 -8.35 -5.11 5.16
CA SER A 28 -7.42 -5.79 4.25
C SER A 28 -7.27 -7.30 4.51
N GLY A 29 -7.91 -7.82 5.56
CA GLY A 29 -7.89 -9.26 5.89
C GLY A 29 -6.76 -9.68 6.85
N LYS A 30 -6.19 -8.76 7.65
CA LYS A 30 -5.10 -9.06 8.61
C LYS A 30 -5.45 -10.17 9.59
N SER A 31 -6.56 -10.02 10.32
CA SER A 31 -7.02 -11.00 11.32
C SER A 31 -7.25 -12.38 10.69
N THR A 32 -7.84 -12.42 9.50
CA THR A 32 -8.05 -13.66 8.74
C THR A 32 -6.73 -14.30 8.32
N LEU A 33 -5.78 -13.49 7.85
CA LEU A 33 -4.46 -13.96 7.44
C LEU A 33 -3.72 -14.60 8.62
N VAL A 34 -3.62 -13.89 9.76
CA VAL A 34 -2.83 -14.38 10.90
C VAL A 34 -3.46 -15.62 11.56
N GLN A 35 -4.80 -15.69 11.65
CA GLN A 35 -5.48 -16.88 12.14
C GLN A 35 -5.30 -18.08 11.20
N HIS A 36 -5.29 -17.87 9.89
CA HIS A 36 -5.04 -18.94 8.93
C HIS A 36 -3.58 -19.40 8.92
N ALA A 37 -2.64 -18.46 9.05
CA ALA A 37 -1.21 -18.77 9.06
C ALA A 37 -0.79 -19.53 10.34
N PHE A 38 -1.51 -19.32 11.46
CA PHE A 38 -1.20 -19.88 12.77
C PHE A 38 -2.46 -20.44 13.45
N PRO A 39 -3.04 -21.55 12.93
CA PRO A 39 -4.31 -22.07 13.42
C PRO A 39 -4.24 -22.61 14.86
N ASP A 40 -3.04 -22.98 15.33
CA ASP A 40 -2.81 -23.53 16.68
C ASP A 40 -2.52 -22.45 17.73
N TYR A 41 -2.44 -21.17 17.33
CA TYR A 41 -2.19 -20.07 18.26
C TYR A 41 -3.50 -19.61 18.92
N ALA A 42 -3.42 -19.25 20.20
CA ALA A 42 -4.55 -18.63 20.87
C ALA A 42 -4.78 -17.21 20.35
N TYR A 43 -6.03 -16.92 19.97
CA TYR A 43 -6.42 -15.63 19.37
C TYR A 43 -7.08 -14.71 20.41
N LEU A 44 -6.53 -13.53 20.60
CA LEU A 44 -7.02 -12.49 21.50
C LEU A 44 -7.29 -11.20 20.72
N ASN A 45 -8.54 -10.77 20.65
CA ASN A 45 -8.92 -9.51 20.01
C ASN A 45 -9.15 -8.43 21.07
N LEU A 46 -8.31 -7.40 21.08
CA LEU A 46 -8.39 -6.27 22.01
C LEU A 46 -9.45 -5.22 21.63
N GLU A 47 -10.23 -5.43 20.56
CA GLU A 47 -11.51 -4.72 20.40
C GLU A 47 -12.52 -5.13 21.49
N ASN A 48 -12.43 -6.37 22.02
CA ASN A 48 -13.22 -6.80 23.17
C ASN A 48 -12.85 -5.95 24.40
N PRO A 49 -13.79 -5.19 24.99
CA PRO A 49 -13.50 -4.29 26.10
C PRO A 49 -13.01 -5.02 27.37
N GLU A 50 -13.46 -6.25 27.59
CA GLU A 50 -13.04 -7.05 28.76
C GLU A 50 -11.58 -7.47 28.64
N LEU A 51 -11.18 -8.06 27.49
CA LEU A 51 -9.79 -8.44 27.23
C LEU A 51 -8.87 -7.22 27.23
N ARG A 52 -9.31 -6.11 26.63
CA ARG A 52 -8.57 -4.86 26.62
C ARG A 52 -8.36 -4.32 28.04
N ASN A 53 -9.40 -4.35 28.89
CA ASN A 53 -9.28 -3.90 30.27
C ASN A 53 -8.29 -4.78 31.06
N GLN A 54 -8.36 -6.12 30.92
CA GLN A 54 -7.41 -7.04 31.56
C GLN A 54 -5.97 -6.73 31.12
N ALA A 55 -5.76 -6.53 29.79
CA ALA A 55 -4.46 -6.24 29.23
C ALA A 55 -3.85 -4.91 29.71
N ASN A 56 -4.70 -3.89 29.98
CA ASN A 56 -4.23 -2.58 30.44
C ASN A 56 -4.07 -2.52 31.97
N VAL A 57 -4.87 -3.28 32.77
CA VAL A 57 -4.78 -3.27 34.22
C VAL A 57 -3.61 -4.11 34.71
N ASP A 58 -3.43 -5.31 34.16
CA ASP A 58 -2.33 -6.20 34.53
C ASP A 58 -1.72 -6.86 33.29
N PRO A 59 -0.86 -6.14 32.55
CA PRO A 59 -0.19 -6.67 31.37
C PRO A 59 0.74 -7.85 31.70
N ILE A 60 1.23 -7.95 32.95
CA ILE A 60 2.14 -9.02 33.37
C ILE A 60 1.40 -10.34 33.40
N SER A 61 0.34 -10.47 34.22
CA SER A 61 -0.47 -11.68 34.27
C SER A 61 -1.16 -11.95 32.93
N PHE A 62 -1.58 -10.90 32.19
CA PHE A 62 -2.19 -11.07 30.88
C PHE A 62 -1.33 -11.86 29.92
N ILE A 63 -0.01 -11.67 29.89
CA ILE A 63 0.92 -12.41 29.04
C ILE A 63 1.39 -13.70 29.70
N ARG A 64 1.81 -13.67 30.99
CA ARG A 64 2.44 -14.82 31.67
C ARG A 64 1.49 -15.99 31.97
N ASP A 65 0.20 -15.70 32.21
CA ASP A 65 -0.81 -16.73 32.51
C ASP A 65 -1.36 -17.42 31.24
N ARG A 66 -0.90 -16.98 30.05
CA ARG A 66 -1.33 -17.51 28.77
C ARG A 66 -0.22 -18.27 28.06
N SER A 67 -0.61 -19.02 27.02
CA SER A 67 0.33 -19.68 26.11
C SER A 67 1.30 -18.69 25.48
N THR A 68 2.52 -19.13 25.21
CA THR A 68 3.53 -18.34 24.48
C THR A 68 3.27 -18.26 22.97
N HIS A 69 2.22 -18.89 22.46
CA HIS A 69 1.83 -18.84 21.05
C HIS A 69 0.53 -18.07 20.93
N LEU A 70 0.63 -16.74 20.87
CA LEU A 70 -0.51 -15.84 20.90
C LEU A 70 -0.60 -14.99 19.65
N ILE A 71 -1.82 -14.86 19.12
CA ILE A 71 -2.20 -13.81 18.18
C ILE A 71 -2.91 -12.72 19.00
N ILE A 72 -2.36 -11.51 18.99
CA ILE A 72 -2.94 -10.34 19.65
C ILE A 72 -3.39 -9.37 18.56
N ASP A 73 -4.68 -9.35 18.31
CA ASP A 73 -5.30 -8.49 17.30
C ASP A 73 -5.69 -7.14 17.90
N GLU A 74 -5.56 -6.08 17.08
CA GLU A 74 -5.72 -4.68 17.48
C GLU A 74 -4.87 -4.31 18.70
N ALA A 75 -3.60 -4.78 18.69
CA ALA A 75 -2.65 -4.66 19.81
C ALA A 75 -2.41 -3.22 20.27
N GLN A 76 -2.63 -2.20 19.42
CA GLN A 76 -2.47 -0.79 19.79
C GLN A 76 -3.41 -0.32 20.91
N TYR A 77 -4.46 -1.06 21.21
CA TYR A 77 -5.37 -0.73 22.32
C TYR A 77 -4.81 -1.04 23.73
N ALA A 78 -3.69 -1.76 23.81
CA ALA A 78 -3.00 -2.02 25.07
C ALA A 78 -1.49 -1.70 24.97
N PRO A 79 -1.10 -0.41 25.01
CA PRO A 79 0.28 0.01 24.81
C PRO A 79 1.28 -0.60 25.80
N ASP A 80 0.89 -0.81 27.04
CA ASP A 80 1.76 -1.33 28.09
C ASP A 80 2.13 -2.80 27.88
N LEU A 81 1.33 -3.56 27.08
CA LEU A 81 1.68 -4.92 26.69
C LEU A 81 3.01 -5.00 25.94
N PHE A 82 3.37 -3.99 25.16
CA PHE A 82 4.59 -4.03 24.33
C PHE A 82 5.86 -4.17 25.18
N SER A 83 5.89 -3.55 26.36
CA SER A 83 7.00 -3.70 27.30
C SER A 83 7.06 -5.12 27.86
N MET A 84 5.91 -5.75 28.15
CA MET A 84 5.86 -7.15 28.63
C MET A 84 6.21 -8.15 27.53
N LEU A 85 5.75 -7.92 26.29
CA LEU A 85 6.14 -8.73 25.13
C LEU A 85 7.66 -8.70 24.93
N GLN A 86 8.30 -7.54 25.12
CA GLN A 86 9.74 -7.42 25.11
C GLN A 86 10.40 -8.30 26.18
N VAL A 87 9.97 -8.15 27.46
CA VAL A 87 10.54 -8.89 28.57
C VAL A 87 10.44 -10.40 28.34
N VAL A 88 9.24 -10.90 28.01
CA VAL A 88 9.02 -12.34 27.78
C VAL A 88 9.82 -12.85 26.59
N SER A 89 9.92 -12.07 25.50
CA SER A 89 10.73 -12.43 24.34
C SER A 89 12.23 -12.52 24.68
N ASP A 90 12.73 -11.64 25.55
CA ASP A 90 14.13 -11.66 26.00
C ASP A 90 14.43 -12.82 26.96
N GLU A 91 13.48 -13.20 27.79
CA GLU A 91 13.60 -14.33 28.73
C GLU A 91 13.61 -15.67 27.98
N THR A 92 12.69 -15.85 27.05
CA THR A 92 12.47 -17.16 26.40
C THR A 92 13.34 -17.35 25.16
N LYS A 93 13.65 -16.28 24.42
CA LYS A 93 14.44 -16.27 23.16
C LYS A 93 13.92 -17.24 22.10
N GLN A 94 12.63 -17.55 22.13
CA GLN A 94 11.99 -18.44 21.16
C GLN A 94 11.41 -17.62 19.99
N PRO A 95 11.59 -18.04 18.73
CA PRO A 95 10.93 -17.39 17.59
C PRO A 95 9.41 -17.69 17.57
N GLY A 96 8.64 -16.83 16.93
CA GLY A 96 7.22 -17.03 16.67
C GLY A 96 6.31 -17.00 17.88
N GLN A 97 6.72 -16.42 19.02
CA GLN A 97 5.89 -16.42 20.23
C GLN A 97 4.63 -15.58 20.11
N PHE A 98 4.75 -14.43 19.47
CA PHE A 98 3.67 -13.46 19.38
C PHE A 98 3.45 -12.97 17.97
N ILE A 99 2.20 -13.03 17.53
CA ILE A 99 1.76 -12.44 16.28
C ILE A 99 0.87 -11.25 16.62
N LEU A 100 1.29 -10.06 16.21
CA LEU A 100 0.55 -8.83 16.45
C LEU A 100 -0.14 -8.39 15.17
N SER A 101 -1.39 -7.96 15.25
CA SER A 101 -2.07 -7.29 14.16
C SER A 101 -2.74 -6.00 14.64
N GLY A 102 -2.92 -5.07 13.72
CA GLY A 102 -3.60 -3.82 14.03
C GLY A 102 -3.80 -2.96 12.81
N SER A 103 -4.91 -2.24 12.82
CA SER A 103 -5.33 -1.37 11.72
C SER A 103 -4.82 0.07 11.86
N GLN A 104 -4.58 0.54 13.09
CA GLN A 104 -4.02 1.86 13.36
C GLN A 104 -2.48 1.79 13.32
N ASN A 105 -1.95 1.78 12.11
CA ASN A 105 -0.54 1.57 11.82
C ASN A 105 0.38 2.53 12.60
N PHE A 106 0.03 3.81 12.70
CA PHE A 106 0.87 4.80 13.37
C PHE A 106 1.08 4.47 14.85
N LEU A 107 0.02 4.11 15.58
CA LEU A 107 0.11 3.75 16.99
C LEU A 107 0.89 2.45 17.18
N LEU A 108 0.55 1.42 16.40
CA LEU A 108 1.21 0.13 16.45
C LEU A 108 2.70 0.24 16.14
N LEU A 109 3.08 0.90 15.04
CA LEU A 109 4.48 1.10 14.67
C LEU A 109 5.26 1.94 15.68
N ARG A 110 4.62 2.93 16.30
CA ARG A 110 5.24 3.72 17.37
C ARG A 110 5.62 2.84 18.55
N GLN A 111 4.71 1.97 19.00
CA GLN A 111 4.96 1.04 20.12
C GLN A 111 6.06 0.03 19.75
N ILE A 112 6.01 -0.55 18.56
CA ILE A 112 7.04 -1.47 18.05
C ILE A 112 8.42 -0.80 18.06
N LYS A 113 8.54 0.41 17.52
CA LYS A 113 9.81 1.16 17.49
C LYS A 113 10.34 1.48 18.88
N GLN A 114 9.46 1.76 19.83
CA GLN A 114 9.84 2.11 21.20
C GLN A 114 10.28 0.89 22.03
N SER A 115 9.54 -0.21 21.95
CA SER A 115 9.70 -1.36 22.85
C SER A 115 10.26 -2.62 22.17
N LEU A 116 10.01 -2.82 20.88
CA LEU A 116 10.29 -4.09 20.20
C LEU A 116 11.38 -3.99 19.12
N ALA A 117 12.17 -2.92 19.11
CA ALA A 117 13.24 -2.75 18.15
C ALA A 117 14.21 -3.94 18.14
N GLY A 118 14.46 -4.54 16.96
CA GLY A 118 15.30 -5.72 16.79
C GLY A 118 14.66 -7.05 17.19
N ARG A 119 13.43 -7.07 17.72
CA ARG A 119 12.69 -8.27 18.16
C ARG A 119 11.47 -8.57 17.30
N ALA A 120 11.00 -7.60 16.52
CA ALA A 120 9.80 -7.73 15.72
C ALA A 120 10.08 -7.64 14.22
N GLY A 121 9.62 -8.64 13.47
CA GLY A 121 9.44 -8.55 12.02
C GLY A 121 8.14 -7.81 11.71
N VAL A 122 8.21 -6.75 10.89
CA VAL A 122 7.03 -5.94 10.53
C VAL A 122 6.68 -6.14 9.08
N LEU A 123 5.48 -6.68 8.82
CA LEU A 123 4.96 -6.95 7.50
C LEU A 123 3.77 -6.04 7.18
N LYS A 124 3.61 -5.73 5.90
CA LYS A 124 2.53 -4.86 5.43
C LYS A 124 1.57 -5.66 4.54
N LEU A 125 0.34 -5.82 5.00
CA LEU A 125 -0.74 -6.46 4.23
C LEU A 125 -1.64 -5.38 3.63
N LEU A 126 -1.43 -5.09 2.34
CA LEU A 126 -2.29 -4.20 1.56
C LEU A 126 -3.56 -4.93 1.07
N PRO A 127 -4.54 -4.23 0.49
CA PRO A 127 -5.64 -4.89 -0.23
C PRO A 127 -5.12 -5.90 -1.24
N LEU A 128 -5.95 -6.85 -1.67
CA LEU A 128 -5.57 -7.88 -2.65
C LEU A 128 -4.84 -7.27 -3.84
N SER A 129 -3.79 -7.92 -4.30
CA SER A 129 -3.23 -7.66 -5.62
C SER A 129 -4.16 -8.24 -6.70
N TYR A 130 -3.97 -7.81 -7.95
CA TYR A 130 -4.70 -8.38 -9.09
C TYR A 130 -4.52 -9.91 -9.17
N THR A 131 -3.30 -10.40 -8.93
CA THR A 131 -2.99 -11.84 -8.88
C THR A 131 -3.78 -12.56 -7.80
N GLU A 132 -3.89 -12.00 -6.60
CA GLU A 132 -4.68 -12.56 -5.50
C GLU A 132 -6.19 -12.52 -5.79
N ALA A 133 -6.68 -11.44 -6.41
CA ALA A 133 -8.08 -11.32 -6.81
C ALA A 133 -8.46 -12.32 -7.91
N LEU A 134 -7.58 -12.56 -8.88
CA LEU A 134 -7.77 -13.60 -9.92
C LEU A 134 -7.87 -15.00 -9.35
N ALA A 135 -7.21 -15.31 -8.24
CA ALA A 135 -7.36 -16.61 -7.57
C ALA A 135 -8.79 -16.84 -7.06
N ALA A 136 -9.52 -15.78 -6.72
CA ALA A 136 -10.93 -15.85 -6.33
C ALA A 136 -11.88 -15.73 -7.53
N GLN A 137 -11.51 -14.96 -8.54
CA GLN A 137 -12.33 -14.65 -9.72
C GLN A 137 -11.48 -14.75 -11.00
N PRO A 138 -11.30 -15.97 -11.60
CA PRO A 138 -10.39 -16.20 -12.73
C PRO A 138 -10.71 -15.38 -14.00
N GLU A 139 -11.97 -14.99 -14.18
CA GLU A 139 -12.42 -14.19 -15.34
C GLU A 139 -12.35 -12.67 -15.10
N LEU A 140 -11.83 -12.23 -13.95
CA LEU A 140 -11.76 -10.82 -13.60
C LEU A 140 -10.86 -10.04 -14.58
N THR A 141 -11.44 -9.09 -15.27
CA THR A 141 -10.67 -8.19 -16.15
C THR A 141 -9.93 -7.12 -15.35
N ILE A 142 -8.93 -6.50 -15.95
CA ILE A 142 -8.17 -5.40 -15.32
C ILE A 142 -9.09 -4.23 -15.01
N GLU A 143 -9.97 -3.87 -15.93
CA GLU A 143 -10.91 -2.77 -15.78
C GLU A 143 -11.92 -3.03 -14.65
N GLU A 144 -12.41 -4.26 -14.53
CA GLU A 144 -13.28 -4.66 -13.41
C GLU A 144 -12.53 -4.62 -12.09
N PHE A 145 -11.27 -5.08 -12.04
CA PHE A 145 -10.44 -4.97 -10.86
C PHE A 145 -10.15 -3.52 -10.47
N MET A 146 -9.81 -2.66 -11.45
CA MET A 146 -9.63 -1.22 -11.19
C MET A 146 -10.86 -0.60 -10.54
N LEU A 147 -12.03 -1.01 -11.00
CA LEU A 147 -13.31 -0.50 -10.53
C LEU A 147 -13.70 -1.07 -9.16
N THR A 148 -13.46 -2.39 -8.94
CA THR A 148 -13.82 -3.10 -7.71
C THR A 148 -12.80 -2.86 -6.60
N GLY A 149 -11.53 -2.76 -6.95
CA GLY A 149 -10.43 -2.70 -6.00
C GLY A 149 -10.07 -4.06 -5.40
N GLY A 150 -9.17 -4.05 -4.42
CA GLY A 150 -8.60 -5.24 -3.80
C GLY A 150 -9.11 -5.53 -2.38
N TYR A 151 -10.18 -4.90 -1.90
CA TYR A 151 -10.69 -5.23 -0.56
C TYR A 151 -11.37 -6.61 -0.56
N PRO A 152 -10.92 -7.58 0.28
CA PRO A 152 -11.39 -8.97 0.22
C PRO A 152 -12.91 -9.12 0.28
N HIS A 153 -13.58 -8.30 1.09
CA HIS A 153 -15.03 -8.35 1.27
C HIS A 153 -15.83 -8.10 -0.02
N LEU A 154 -15.28 -7.34 -0.97
CA LEU A 154 -15.89 -7.11 -2.28
C LEU A 154 -15.84 -8.35 -3.19
N HIS A 155 -14.90 -9.24 -2.94
CA HIS A 155 -14.69 -10.48 -3.73
C HIS A 155 -15.37 -11.71 -3.10
N ASP A 156 -15.54 -11.73 -1.76
CA ASP A 156 -16.12 -12.84 -1.01
C ASP A 156 -17.65 -12.73 -0.82
N ALA A 157 -18.16 -11.54 -0.54
CA ALA A 157 -19.51 -11.35 0.02
C ALA A 157 -20.52 -10.70 -0.93
N HIS A 158 -20.18 -10.45 -2.19
CA HIS A 158 -21.04 -9.82 -3.19
C HIS A 158 -21.73 -8.51 -2.73
N VAL A 159 -21.08 -7.76 -1.82
CA VAL A 159 -21.59 -6.47 -1.37
C VAL A 159 -21.49 -5.46 -2.51
N PRO A 160 -22.54 -4.68 -2.79
CA PRO A 160 -22.45 -3.61 -3.77
C PRO A 160 -21.30 -2.65 -3.44
N ARG A 161 -20.41 -2.45 -4.39
CA ARG A 161 -19.19 -1.64 -4.25
C ARG A 161 -19.45 -0.24 -3.69
N SER A 162 -20.51 0.41 -4.17
CA SER A 162 -20.89 1.76 -3.72
C SER A 162 -21.23 1.79 -2.22
N ILE A 163 -21.96 0.78 -1.74
CA ILE A 163 -22.31 0.64 -0.32
C ILE A 163 -21.06 0.35 0.53
N PHE A 164 -20.19 -0.53 0.04
CA PHE A 164 -18.95 -0.85 0.73
C PHE A 164 -18.07 0.39 0.91
N PHE A 165 -17.74 1.10 -0.17
CA PHE A 165 -16.85 2.24 -0.08
C PHE A 165 -17.47 3.45 0.64
N GLU A 166 -18.77 3.69 0.48
CA GLU A 166 -19.46 4.73 1.26
C GLU A 166 -19.36 4.43 2.77
N SER A 167 -19.62 3.18 3.16
CA SER A 167 -19.46 2.73 4.55
C SER A 167 -18.00 2.81 5.00
N TYR A 168 -17.04 2.42 4.14
CA TYR A 168 -15.63 2.44 4.44
C TYR A 168 -15.12 3.87 4.70
N VAL A 169 -15.49 4.82 3.86
CA VAL A 169 -15.13 6.23 4.05
C VAL A 169 -15.74 6.78 5.34
N ASN A 170 -17.06 6.59 5.55
CA ASN A 170 -17.79 7.18 6.68
C ASN A 170 -17.42 6.54 8.03
N SER A 171 -17.17 5.23 8.07
CA SER A 171 -16.95 4.53 9.34
C SER A 171 -15.48 4.33 9.73
N TYR A 172 -14.59 4.22 8.74
CA TYR A 172 -13.19 3.92 9.02
C TYR A 172 -12.27 5.11 8.78
N ILE A 173 -12.30 5.71 7.59
CA ILE A 173 -11.39 6.82 7.29
C ILE A 173 -11.71 8.01 8.18
N GLU A 174 -12.98 8.33 8.37
CA GLU A 174 -13.38 9.45 9.22
C GLU A 174 -13.12 9.19 10.70
N ARG A 175 -13.29 7.96 11.18
CA ARG A 175 -12.98 7.60 12.56
C ARG A 175 -11.49 7.71 12.84
N ASP A 176 -10.64 7.14 11.97
CA ASP A 176 -9.19 7.22 12.12
C ASP A 176 -8.70 8.67 12.07
N VAL A 177 -9.40 9.52 11.32
CA VAL A 177 -9.15 10.97 11.28
C VAL A 177 -9.69 11.68 12.52
N ALA A 178 -10.88 11.32 12.98
CA ALA A 178 -11.51 11.96 14.16
C ALA A 178 -10.72 11.71 15.45
N ASP A 179 -10.01 10.58 15.56
CA ASP A 179 -9.12 10.28 16.69
C ASP A 179 -7.92 11.25 16.74
N TYR A 180 -7.61 11.96 15.63
CA TYR A 180 -6.49 12.90 15.52
C TYR A 180 -6.89 14.35 15.26
N LEU A 181 -8.16 14.59 14.87
CA LEU A 181 -8.64 15.91 14.45
C LEU A 181 -9.90 16.32 15.22
N ASP A 182 -10.05 17.63 15.44
CA ASP A 182 -11.29 18.21 15.95
C ASP A 182 -12.47 17.91 14.97
N VAL A 183 -13.53 17.32 15.49
CA VAL A 183 -14.74 16.84 14.74
C VAL A 183 -15.34 17.89 13.79
N ARG A 184 -15.07 19.18 14.01
CA ARG A 184 -15.58 20.28 13.18
C ARG A 184 -15.16 20.25 11.71
N ASN A 185 -14.18 19.39 11.34
CA ASN A 185 -13.56 19.40 10.02
C ASN A 185 -13.87 18.17 9.14
N LEU A 186 -14.77 17.26 9.54
CA LEU A 186 -15.07 16.04 8.78
C LEU A 186 -15.57 16.30 7.35
N THR A 187 -16.46 17.28 7.17
CA THR A 187 -16.97 17.65 5.83
C THR A 187 -15.83 18.16 4.94
N MET A 188 -14.95 19.00 5.49
CA MET A 188 -13.79 19.51 4.77
C MET A 188 -12.79 18.38 4.47
N PHE A 189 -12.63 17.43 5.39
CA PHE A 189 -11.79 16.25 5.16
C PHE A 189 -12.35 15.34 4.03
N ARG A 190 -13.66 15.14 3.95
CA ARG A 190 -14.29 14.45 2.81
C ARG A 190 -14.00 15.15 1.48
N THR A 191 -14.09 16.49 1.47
CA THR A 191 -13.74 17.27 0.28
C THR A 191 -12.25 17.11 -0.05
N PHE A 192 -11.38 17.16 0.95
CA PHE A 192 -9.95 16.90 0.79
C PHE A 192 -9.65 15.51 0.20
N LEU A 193 -10.30 14.47 0.70
CA LEU A 193 -10.12 13.11 0.18
C LEU A 193 -10.51 12.99 -1.30
N ARG A 194 -11.63 13.64 -1.70
CA ARG A 194 -12.03 13.72 -3.12
C ARG A 194 -11.04 14.53 -3.96
N LEU A 195 -10.54 15.62 -3.40
CA LEU A 195 -9.52 16.44 -4.04
C LEU A 195 -8.22 15.64 -4.26
N CYS A 196 -7.81 14.81 -3.30
CA CYS A 196 -6.70 13.88 -3.47
C CYS A 196 -6.94 12.93 -4.65
N ALA A 197 -8.15 12.38 -4.79
CA ALA A 197 -8.50 11.49 -5.90
C ALA A 197 -8.44 12.21 -7.27
N GLN A 198 -8.87 13.47 -7.34
CA GLN A 198 -8.79 14.30 -8.55
C GLN A 198 -7.33 14.66 -8.94
N HIS A 199 -6.40 14.56 -8.01
CA HIS A 199 -4.98 14.85 -8.21
C HIS A 199 -4.10 13.59 -8.22
N VAL A 200 -4.69 12.41 -8.43
CA VAL A 200 -3.93 11.14 -8.54
C VAL A 200 -2.89 11.25 -9.66
N GLY A 201 -1.69 10.71 -9.44
CA GLY A 201 -0.56 10.82 -10.37
C GLY A 201 0.05 12.23 -10.46
N GLY A 202 -0.53 13.22 -9.80
CA GLY A 202 -0.08 14.61 -9.79
C GLY A 202 0.89 14.93 -8.64
N LEU A 203 1.63 16.03 -8.80
CA LEU A 203 2.53 16.53 -7.76
C LEU A 203 1.75 17.07 -6.56
N ILE A 204 2.13 16.63 -5.35
CA ILE A 204 1.50 17.05 -4.09
C ILE A 204 1.97 18.47 -3.73
N LYS A 205 1.11 19.45 -3.99
CA LYS A 205 1.33 20.82 -3.55
C LYS A 205 0.35 21.16 -2.42
N GLU A 206 0.74 20.91 -1.19
CA GLU A 206 -0.14 21.08 -0.01
C GLU A 206 -0.69 22.51 0.10
N THR A 207 0.04 23.50 -0.41
CA THR A 207 -0.45 24.89 -0.48
C THR A 207 -1.61 25.06 -1.45
N THR A 208 -1.61 24.34 -2.57
CA THR A 208 -2.74 24.35 -3.53
C THR A 208 -3.98 23.76 -2.87
N PHE A 209 -3.85 22.57 -2.26
CA PHE A 209 -4.94 21.92 -1.53
C PHE A 209 -5.48 22.81 -0.40
N ALA A 210 -4.58 23.50 0.35
CA ALA A 210 -4.98 24.40 1.43
C ALA A 210 -5.80 25.59 0.92
N ASN A 211 -5.42 26.16 -0.21
CA ASN A 211 -6.13 27.29 -0.83
C ASN A 211 -7.51 26.87 -1.33
N GLU A 212 -7.60 25.73 -2.02
CA GLU A 212 -8.89 25.19 -2.55
C GLU A 212 -9.87 24.84 -1.43
N LEU A 213 -9.36 24.38 -0.29
CA LEU A 213 -10.19 23.99 0.87
C LEU A 213 -10.45 25.15 1.85
N GLY A 214 -9.82 26.31 1.66
CA GLY A 214 -9.91 27.42 2.63
C GLY A 214 -9.33 27.08 4.00
N THR A 215 -8.26 26.28 4.04
CA THR A 215 -7.60 25.82 5.27
C THR A 215 -6.10 26.15 5.29
N THR A 216 -5.37 25.63 6.27
CA THR A 216 -3.92 25.89 6.38
C THR A 216 -3.09 24.77 5.76
N TYR A 217 -1.89 25.09 5.28
CA TYR A 217 -0.88 24.11 4.88
C TYR A 217 -0.62 23.03 5.95
N ARG A 218 -0.56 23.44 7.23
CA ARG A 218 -0.33 22.50 8.35
C ARG A 218 -1.45 21.47 8.47
N THR A 219 -2.69 21.90 8.29
CA THR A 219 -3.87 21.03 8.30
C THR A 219 -3.79 20.00 7.17
N VAL A 220 -3.53 20.44 5.94
CA VAL A 220 -3.40 19.56 4.78
C VAL A 220 -2.26 18.56 4.98
N LYS A 221 -1.09 19.03 5.43
CA LYS A 221 0.06 18.16 5.72
C LYS A 221 -0.27 17.09 6.78
N SER A 222 -0.99 17.46 7.84
CA SER A 222 -1.46 16.51 8.85
C SER A 222 -2.42 15.48 8.25
N TRP A 223 -3.36 15.90 7.41
CA TRP A 223 -4.31 15.02 6.75
C TRP A 223 -3.64 14.06 5.77
N MET A 224 -2.68 14.54 4.97
CA MET A 224 -1.87 13.68 4.10
C MET A 224 -1.15 12.60 4.92
N SER A 225 -0.50 12.99 6.02
CA SER A 225 0.19 12.05 6.90
C SER A 225 -0.75 10.98 7.49
N ILE A 226 -2.00 11.34 7.81
CA ILE A 226 -3.01 10.37 8.27
C ILE A 226 -3.39 9.42 7.14
N LEU A 227 -3.66 9.90 5.92
CA LEU A 227 -3.98 9.03 4.78
C LEU A 227 -2.85 8.06 4.46
N GLU A 228 -1.60 8.51 4.51
CA GLU A 228 -0.43 7.66 4.29
C GLU A 228 -0.26 6.62 5.42
N SER A 229 -0.38 7.04 6.68
CA SER A 229 -0.24 6.14 7.81
C SER A 229 -1.38 5.12 7.92
N SER A 230 -2.55 5.43 7.36
CA SER A 230 -3.70 4.52 7.26
C SER A 230 -3.70 3.65 6.00
N TYR A 231 -2.64 3.72 5.18
CA TYR A 231 -2.52 3.00 3.91
C TYR A 231 -3.66 3.28 2.91
N ILE A 232 -4.17 4.49 2.91
CA ILE A 232 -5.14 4.95 1.91
C ILE A 232 -4.40 5.46 0.68
N THR A 233 -3.42 6.34 0.92
CA THR A 233 -2.56 6.90 -0.11
C THR A 233 -1.08 6.63 0.19
N PHE A 234 -0.24 6.87 -0.80
CA PHE A 234 1.21 6.93 -0.63
C PHE A 234 1.81 7.98 -1.56
N SER A 235 2.95 8.47 -1.16
CA SER A 235 3.75 9.42 -1.94
C SER A 235 4.83 8.67 -2.72
N LEU A 236 4.89 8.88 -4.04
CA LEU A 236 6.02 8.43 -4.86
C LEU A 236 7.04 9.58 -4.93
N PRO A 237 8.24 9.41 -4.34
CA PRO A 237 9.25 10.45 -4.34
C PRO A 237 9.90 10.62 -5.73
N PRO A 238 10.43 11.81 -6.05
CA PRO A 238 11.23 11.99 -7.25
C PRO A 238 12.59 11.31 -7.12
N TYR A 239 13.11 10.81 -8.23
CA TYR A 239 14.45 10.22 -8.32
C TYR A 239 15.52 11.30 -8.24
N TYR A 240 16.48 11.15 -7.33
CA TYR A 240 17.64 12.02 -7.18
C TYR A 240 18.91 11.26 -7.54
N GLY A 241 19.21 11.15 -8.83
CA GLY A 241 20.57 10.80 -9.24
C GLY A 241 21.52 11.98 -9.02
N ASN A 242 22.84 11.73 -8.96
CA ASN A 242 23.88 12.78 -8.93
C ASN A 242 23.93 13.58 -10.26
N LEU A 243 22.79 14.11 -10.66
CA LEU A 243 22.65 14.83 -11.92
C LEU A 243 22.81 16.33 -11.67
N ASN A 244 23.61 17.00 -12.50
CA ASN A 244 23.75 18.46 -12.52
C ASN A 244 22.47 19.20 -12.98
N LYS A 245 21.31 18.50 -12.97
CA LYS A 245 20.00 19.05 -13.34
C LYS A 245 19.18 19.37 -12.10
N ARG A 246 18.42 20.45 -12.15
CA ARG A 246 17.39 20.73 -11.15
C ARG A 246 16.23 19.76 -11.36
N LEU A 247 16.00 18.88 -10.37
CA LEU A 247 14.91 17.94 -10.34
C LEU A 247 13.76 18.48 -9.50
N THR A 248 12.55 18.07 -9.82
CA THR A 248 11.40 18.36 -8.97
C THR A 248 11.61 17.74 -7.58
N LYS A 249 11.22 18.48 -6.52
CA LYS A 249 11.35 17.99 -5.12
C LYS A 249 10.03 17.51 -4.55
N THR A 250 8.95 17.73 -5.26
CA THR A 250 7.59 17.44 -4.81
C THR A 250 7.21 16.03 -5.23
N PRO A 251 6.76 15.16 -4.31
CA PRO A 251 6.33 13.81 -4.66
C PRO A 251 5.01 13.81 -5.43
N LYS A 252 4.71 12.70 -6.11
CA LYS A 252 3.42 12.39 -6.71
C LYS A 252 2.52 11.63 -5.73
N LEU A 253 1.19 11.80 -5.86
CA LEU A 253 0.17 11.17 -5.02
C LEU A 253 -0.44 9.96 -5.70
N TYR A 254 -0.50 8.83 -4.98
CA TYR A 254 -1.18 7.62 -5.42
C TYR A 254 -2.03 7.00 -4.31
N PHE A 255 -3.00 6.17 -4.71
CA PHE A 255 -3.85 5.38 -3.82
C PHE A 255 -3.38 3.92 -3.81
N HIS A 256 -3.41 3.27 -2.66
CA HIS A 256 -3.14 1.83 -2.56
C HIS A 256 -4.24 0.95 -3.18
N ASP A 257 -5.44 1.52 -3.39
CA ASP A 257 -6.58 0.80 -3.93
C ASP A 257 -7.31 1.62 -5.01
N THR A 258 -7.39 1.06 -6.21
CA THR A 258 -8.04 1.71 -7.35
C THR A 258 -9.55 1.73 -7.24
N GLY A 259 -10.17 0.77 -6.55
CA GLY A 259 -11.62 0.76 -6.32
C GLY A 259 -12.08 1.92 -5.44
N LEU A 260 -11.32 2.20 -4.36
CA LEU A 260 -11.55 3.39 -3.53
C LEU A 260 -11.35 4.68 -4.36
N LEU A 261 -10.28 4.75 -5.17
CA LEU A 261 -10.03 5.87 -6.06
C LEU A 261 -11.19 6.10 -7.02
N CYS A 262 -11.67 5.06 -7.72
CA CYS A 262 -12.81 5.13 -8.63
C CYS A 262 -14.10 5.57 -7.90
N HIS A 263 -14.33 5.06 -6.68
CA HIS A 263 -15.48 5.48 -5.86
C HIS A 263 -15.44 6.99 -5.54
N LEU A 264 -14.28 7.51 -5.12
CA LEU A 264 -14.10 8.93 -4.81
C LEU A 264 -14.28 9.82 -6.04
N LEU A 265 -13.88 9.35 -7.22
CA LEU A 265 -14.09 10.00 -8.52
C LEU A 265 -15.51 9.82 -9.08
N ARG A 266 -16.39 9.06 -8.40
CA ARG A 266 -17.76 8.73 -8.83
C ARG A 266 -17.82 7.95 -10.15
N ILE A 267 -16.83 7.15 -10.43
CA ILE A 267 -16.79 6.22 -11.56
C ILE A 267 -17.58 4.98 -11.17
N ASN A 268 -18.66 4.65 -11.89
CA ASN A 268 -19.56 3.58 -11.49
C ASN A 268 -19.54 2.36 -12.40
N THR A 269 -19.18 2.51 -13.65
CA THR A 269 -19.13 1.44 -14.65
C THR A 269 -17.76 1.37 -15.32
N VAL A 270 -17.46 0.26 -15.97
CA VAL A 270 -16.25 0.10 -16.78
C VAL A 270 -16.22 1.11 -17.93
N GLN A 271 -17.41 1.43 -18.49
CA GLN A 271 -17.50 2.44 -19.52
C GLN A 271 -17.14 3.83 -18.97
N ASP A 272 -17.73 4.24 -17.82
CA ASP A 272 -17.38 5.52 -17.17
C ASP A 272 -15.87 5.60 -16.91
N LEU A 273 -15.25 4.47 -16.49
CA LEU A 273 -13.81 4.40 -16.23
C LEU A 273 -13.00 4.66 -17.51
N GLN A 274 -13.34 3.98 -18.60
CA GLN A 274 -12.61 4.11 -19.89
C GLN A 274 -12.76 5.48 -20.53
N GLU A 275 -13.89 6.15 -20.32
CA GLU A 275 -14.19 7.49 -20.84
C GLU A 275 -13.74 8.61 -19.89
N HIS A 276 -13.30 8.27 -18.66
CA HIS A 276 -12.94 9.26 -17.67
C HIS A 276 -11.67 10.04 -18.05
N PRO A 277 -11.64 11.37 -17.89
CA PRO A 277 -10.46 12.18 -18.22
C PRO A 277 -9.16 11.73 -17.55
N LEU A 278 -9.25 11.18 -16.34
CA LEU A 278 -8.12 10.65 -15.55
C LEU A 278 -7.85 9.15 -15.79
N PHE A 279 -8.35 8.56 -16.88
CA PHE A 279 -8.15 7.13 -17.15
C PHE A 279 -6.66 6.74 -17.22
N GLY A 280 -5.83 7.61 -17.81
CA GLY A 280 -4.38 7.41 -17.87
C GLY A 280 -3.74 7.35 -16.48
N GLU A 281 -4.06 8.32 -15.63
CA GLU A 281 -3.56 8.44 -14.27
C GLU A 281 -4.06 7.31 -13.36
N ILE A 282 -5.29 6.80 -13.59
CA ILE A 282 -5.82 5.64 -12.85
C ILE A 282 -5.06 4.36 -13.25
N ILE A 283 -4.71 4.18 -14.52
CA ILE A 283 -3.85 3.08 -14.98
C ILE A 283 -2.44 3.21 -14.41
N GLU A 284 -1.87 4.41 -14.42
CA GLU A 284 -0.58 4.69 -13.79
C GLU A 284 -0.62 4.32 -12.30
N ASN A 285 -1.67 4.74 -11.59
CA ASN A 285 -1.90 4.38 -10.19
C ASN A 285 -2.00 2.86 -9.99
N LEU A 286 -2.72 2.15 -10.85
CA LEU A 286 -2.82 0.68 -10.78
C LEU A 286 -1.43 0.05 -10.87
N VAL A 287 -0.66 0.34 -11.92
CA VAL A 287 0.65 -0.27 -12.15
C VAL A 287 1.59 0.00 -10.97
N ILE A 288 1.66 1.24 -10.49
CA ILE A 288 2.55 1.63 -9.39
C ILE A 288 2.10 0.99 -8.07
N SER A 289 0.80 1.00 -7.75
CA SER A 289 0.29 0.40 -6.52
C SER A 289 0.46 -1.12 -6.50
N GLU A 290 0.26 -1.81 -7.63
CA GLU A 290 0.50 -3.25 -7.75
C GLU A 290 1.99 -3.59 -7.63
N THR A 291 2.89 -2.76 -8.17
CA THR A 291 4.34 -2.89 -7.98
C THR A 291 4.71 -2.78 -6.49
N VAL A 292 4.12 -1.82 -5.75
CA VAL A 292 4.30 -1.70 -4.29
C VAL A 292 3.82 -2.97 -3.56
N LYS A 293 2.63 -3.49 -3.92
CA LYS A 293 2.08 -4.73 -3.32
C LYS A 293 2.98 -5.92 -3.60
N ARG A 294 3.47 -6.07 -4.84
CA ARG A 294 4.38 -7.13 -5.26
C ARG A 294 5.61 -7.20 -4.36
N TYR A 295 6.27 -6.06 -4.12
CA TYR A 295 7.45 -6.01 -3.26
C TYR A 295 7.14 -6.31 -1.79
N TYR A 296 6.07 -5.75 -1.23
CA TYR A 296 5.71 -6.05 0.16
C TYR A 296 5.33 -7.51 0.36
N ASN A 297 4.67 -8.15 -0.60
CA ASN A 297 4.35 -9.58 -0.57
C ASN A 297 5.60 -10.46 -0.60
N ALA A 298 6.72 -9.96 -1.13
CA ALA A 298 8.02 -10.64 -1.16
C ALA A 298 8.97 -10.23 -0.02
N LEU A 299 8.50 -9.50 1.00
CA LEU A 299 9.30 -8.91 2.10
C LEU A 299 10.38 -7.94 1.63
N LYS A 300 10.26 -7.40 0.44
CA LYS A 300 11.17 -6.38 -0.08
C LYS A 300 10.64 -4.98 0.25
N THR A 301 11.53 -4.07 0.57
CA THR A 301 11.18 -2.64 0.67
C THR A 301 11.24 -2.04 -0.73
N PRO A 302 10.12 -1.54 -1.28
CA PRO A 302 10.15 -0.95 -2.61
C PRO A 302 10.95 0.36 -2.61
N GLU A 303 11.88 0.47 -3.54
CA GLU A 303 12.66 1.68 -3.80
C GLU A 303 12.22 2.28 -5.13
N LEU A 304 11.04 2.85 -5.13
CA LEU A 304 10.32 3.36 -6.28
C LEU A 304 10.34 4.88 -6.32
N TYR A 305 10.57 5.43 -7.48
CA TYR A 305 10.67 6.86 -7.74
C TYR A 305 9.99 7.20 -9.07
N PHE A 306 9.74 8.48 -9.33
CA PHE A 306 9.51 8.98 -10.67
C PHE A 306 10.64 9.94 -11.05
N TYR A 307 10.87 10.13 -12.35
CA TYR A 307 11.81 11.14 -12.82
C TYR A 307 11.05 12.32 -13.42
N ARG A 308 11.44 13.53 -13.06
CA ARG A 308 10.97 14.75 -13.74
C ARG A 308 11.98 15.88 -13.61
N ASP A 309 12.37 16.49 -14.73
CA ASP A 309 13.26 17.64 -14.77
C ASP A 309 12.53 18.98 -15.03
N ASP A 310 13.29 20.07 -15.01
CA ASP A 310 12.77 21.43 -15.26
C ASP A 310 12.23 21.59 -16.70
N SER A 311 12.68 20.77 -17.65
CA SER A 311 12.19 20.75 -19.03
C SER A 311 10.90 19.94 -19.19
N LYS A 312 10.34 19.44 -18.08
CA LYS A 312 9.15 18.57 -18.01
C LYS A 312 9.33 17.23 -18.71
N ILE A 313 10.57 16.77 -18.91
CA ILE A 313 10.86 15.39 -19.30
C ILE A 313 10.54 14.52 -18.08
N GLU A 314 9.69 13.53 -18.27
CA GLU A 314 9.17 12.69 -17.19
C GLU A 314 9.29 11.21 -17.57
N VAL A 315 9.56 10.35 -16.56
CA VAL A 315 9.41 8.89 -16.58
C VAL A 315 8.55 8.52 -15.41
N ASP A 316 7.48 7.78 -15.66
CA ASP A 316 6.40 7.54 -14.68
C ASP A 316 6.89 6.73 -13.47
N LEU A 317 7.77 5.73 -13.70
CA LEU A 317 8.33 4.90 -12.63
C LEU A 317 9.81 4.60 -12.88
N VAL A 318 10.63 4.84 -11.87
CA VAL A 318 12.04 4.45 -11.78
C VAL A 318 12.15 3.46 -10.63
N ASP A 319 12.35 2.17 -10.94
CA ASP A 319 12.44 1.11 -9.95
C ASP A 319 13.90 0.77 -9.64
N CYS A 320 14.34 1.15 -8.45
CA CYS A 320 15.68 0.91 -7.93
C CYS A 320 15.74 -0.29 -6.95
N THR A 321 14.65 -1.03 -6.77
CA THR A 321 14.54 -2.07 -5.75
C THR A 321 15.55 -3.19 -5.95
N HIS A 322 15.88 -3.53 -7.20
CA HIS A 322 16.89 -4.55 -7.53
C HIS A 322 18.27 -3.97 -7.71
N SER A 323 18.39 -2.76 -8.24
CA SER A 323 19.68 -2.13 -8.52
C SER A 323 19.58 -0.61 -8.44
N GLN A 324 20.41 0.00 -7.62
CA GLN A 324 20.55 1.46 -7.53
C GLN A 324 21.29 2.06 -8.72
N THR A 325 22.20 1.27 -9.33
CA THR A 325 23.04 1.74 -10.44
C THR A 325 22.42 1.49 -11.80
N GLU A 326 21.55 0.50 -11.90
CA GLU A 326 20.88 0.08 -13.13
C GLU A 326 19.37 -0.07 -12.88
N PRO A 327 18.67 1.04 -12.56
CA PRO A 327 17.23 0.98 -12.30
C PRO A 327 16.43 0.58 -13.54
N GLU A 328 15.26 -0.02 -13.35
CA GLU A 328 14.29 -0.17 -14.41
C GLU A 328 13.53 1.14 -14.62
N LEU A 329 13.43 1.58 -15.88
CA LEU A 329 12.70 2.78 -16.28
C LEU A 329 11.40 2.36 -16.96
N ILE A 330 10.26 2.76 -16.40
CA ILE A 330 8.95 2.33 -16.87
C ILE A 330 8.11 3.56 -17.23
N GLU A 331 7.69 3.62 -18.48
CA GLU A 331 6.68 4.56 -18.96
C GLU A 331 5.33 3.84 -19.05
N ILE A 332 4.26 4.43 -18.52
CA ILE A 332 2.95 3.80 -18.42
C ILE A 332 1.96 4.51 -19.35
N LYS A 333 1.30 3.75 -20.22
CA LYS A 333 0.35 4.30 -21.19
C LYS A 333 -0.96 3.53 -21.21
N SER A 334 -2.07 4.26 -21.21
CA SER A 334 -3.43 3.70 -21.27
C SER A 334 -3.86 3.20 -22.65
N GLY A 335 -3.05 3.40 -23.69
CA GLY A 335 -3.34 2.96 -25.05
C GLY A 335 -3.31 1.45 -25.21
N ARG A 336 -4.02 0.93 -26.24
CA ARG A 336 -4.00 -0.49 -26.62
C ARG A 336 -2.93 -0.82 -27.67
N MET A 337 -2.25 0.18 -28.18
CA MET A 337 -1.17 0.03 -29.15
C MET A 337 0.06 0.79 -28.67
N TYR A 338 1.22 0.18 -28.87
CA TYR A 338 2.47 0.84 -28.66
C TYR A 338 2.77 1.80 -29.83
N HIS A 339 3.39 2.92 -29.49
CA HIS A 339 3.95 3.87 -30.44
C HIS A 339 5.35 4.23 -30.01
N ASP A 340 6.32 4.23 -30.90
CA ASP A 340 7.74 4.50 -30.61
C ASP A 340 7.96 5.83 -29.86
N ARG A 341 7.11 6.83 -30.11
CA ARG A 341 7.13 8.10 -29.37
C ARG A 341 6.99 7.96 -27.86
N PHE A 342 6.40 6.86 -27.36
CA PHE A 342 6.26 6.59 -25.92
C PHE A 342 7.61 6.33 -25.25
N ALA A 343 8.58 5.76 -25.99
CA ALA A 343 9.92 5.50 -25.50
C ALA A 343 10.88 6.71 -25.57
N LYS A 344 10.45 7.84 -26.13
CA LYS A 344 11.31 9.01 -26.33
C LYS A 344 12.00 9.49 -25.05
N HIS A 345 11.24 9.62 -23.97
CA HIS A 345 11.77 10.07 -22.68
C HIS A 345 12.62 8.98 -22.01
N LEU A 346 12.21 7.71 -22.10
CA LEU A 346 12.99 6.58 -21.62
C LEU A 346 14.40 6.57 -22.22
N ARG A 347 14.53 6.68 -23.56
CA ARG A 347 15.83 6.72 -24.24
C ARG A 347 16.69 7.90 -23.77
N SER A 348 16.09 9.09 -23.65
CA SER A 348 16.79 10.28 -23.19
C SER A 348 17.30 10.13 -21.76
N ILE A 349 16.49 9.58 -20.87
CA ILE A 349 16.83 9.44 -19.46
C ILE A 349 17.76 8.25 -19.22
N SER A 350 17.57 7.12 -19.91
CA SER A 350 18.49 5.99 -19.80
C SER A 350 19.92 6.35 -20.24
N THR A 351 20.06 7.13 -21.31
CA THR A 351 21.38 7.66 -21.73
C THR A 351 21.97 8.56 -20.65
N LEU A 352 21.17 9.44 -20.03
CA LEU A 352 21.61 10.36 -18.99
C LEU A 352 22.05 9.61 -17.72
N LEU A 353 21.34 8.54 -17.35
CA LEU A 353 21.59 7.73 -16.16
C LEU A 353 22.53 6.55 -16.41
N ASN A 354 22.96 6.36 -17.65
CA ASN A 354 23.75 5.21 -18.10
C ASN A 354 23.08 3.86 -17.81
N VAL A 355 21.75 3.80 -18.03
CA VAL A 355 20.91 2.62 -17.82
C VAL A 355 20.90 1.77 -19.08
N PRO A 356 21.10 0.43 -19.00
CA PRO A 356 21.03 -0.48 -20.15
C PRO A 356 19.70 -0.43 -20.89
N ASP A 357 19.72 -0.77 -22.19
CA ASP A 357 18.52 -0.79 -23.03
C ASP A 357 17.46 -1.77 -22.53
N ASP A 358 17.89 -2.93 -22.01
CA ASP A 358 17.02 -3.96 -21.44
C ASP A 358 16.20 -3.49 -20.24
N ASN A 359 16.59 -2.39 -19.60
CA ASN A 359 15.90 -1.79 -18.46
C ASN A 359 14.91 -0.69 -18.87
N ARG A 360 14.59 -0.57 -20.17
CA ARG A 360 13.57 0.37 -20.67
C ARG A 360 12.28 -0.37 -20.95
N THR A 361 11.23 -0.03 -20.22
CA THR A 361 9.92 -0.66 -20.36
C THR A 361 8.84 0.37 -20.68
N VAL A 362 8.03 0.09 -21.70
CA VAL A 362 6.75 0.77 -21.92
C VAL A 362 5.64 -0.20 -21.54
N ALA A 363 4.96 0.09 -20.43
CA ALA A 363 3.79 -0.65 -19.98
C ALA A 363 2.53 -0.09 -20.67
N THR A 364 1.82 -0.93 -21.41
CA THR A 364 0.62 -0.51 -22.14
C THR A 364 -0.39 -1.65 -22.25
N ARG A 365 -1.61 -1.39 -22.73
CA ARG A 365 -2.71 -2.36 -22.79
C ARG A 365 -2.66 -3.24 -24.04
N VAL A 366 -1.45 -3.61 -24.50
CA VAL A 366 -1.28 -4.58 -25.59
C VAL A 366 -1.66 -5.99 -25.11
N ASP A 367 -2.06 -6.86 -26.03
CA ASP A 367 -2.49 -8.23 -25.69
C ASP A 367 -1.32 -9.13 -25.27
N ARG A 368 -0.10 -8.85 -25.75
CA ARG A 368 1.11 -9.63 -25.48
C ARG A 368 2.31 -8.72 -25.33
N SER A 369 3.23 -9.11 -24.43
CA SER A 369 4.52 -8.46 -24.27
C SER A 369 5.46 -8.87 -25.42
N TYR A 370 6.32 -7.93 -25.86
CA TYR A 370 7.35 -8.14 -26.87
C TYR A 370 8.45 -7.10 -26.72
N THR A 371 9.56 -7.27 -27.42
CA THR A 371 10.63 -6.26 -27.47
C THR A 371 10.58 -5.58 -28.84
N ASP A 372 10.58 -4.25 -28.86
CA ASP A 372 10.66 -3.41 -30.04
C ASP A 372 11.97 -2.63 -30.02
N HIS A 373 12.93 -3.06 -30.86
CA HIS A 373 14.30 -2.52 -30.92
C HIS A 373 14.97 -2.51 -29.54
N ASP A 374 15.05 -1.36 -28.89
CA ASP A 374 15.75 -1.07 -27.64
C ASP A 374 14.78 -0.88 -26.44
N VAL A 375 13.54 -1.34 -26.58
CA VAL A 375 12.49 -1.12 -25.57
C VAL A 375 11.65 -2.38 -25.35
N ASN A 376 11.43 -2.74 -24.11
CA ASN A 376 10.49 -3.78 -23.74
C ASN A 376 9.06 -3.21 -23.72
N VAL A 377 8.22 -3.66 -24.62
CA VAL A 377 6.79 -3.37 -24.61
C VAL A 377 6.09 -4.43 -23.76
N ARG A 378 5.65 -4.06 -22.57
CA ARG A 378 5.01 -4.97 -21.63
C ARG A 378 3.49 -4.78 -21.64
N SER A 379 2.77 -5.89 -21.75
CA SER A 379 1.35 -5.91 -21.43
C SER A 379 1.18 -5.54 -19.95
N ILE A 380 0.27 -4.60 -19.64
CA ILE A 380 -0.06 -4.28 -18.25
C ILE A 380 -0.48 -5.55 -17.51
N ARG A 381 -1.26 -6.44 -18.16
CA ARG A 381 -1.65 -7.72 -17.55
C ARG A 381 -0.44 -8.55 -17.13
N ASP A 382 0.54 -8.71 -18.03
CA ASP A 382 1.74 -9.50 -17.73
C ASP A 382 2.54 -8.86 -16.60
N LEU A 383 2.61 -7.52 -16.55
CA LEU A 383 3.27 -6.80 -15.48
C LEU A 383 2.60 -7.01 -14.12
N LEU A 384 1.26 -6.98 -14.07
CA LEU A 384 0.48 -7.20 -12.85
C LEU A 384 0.54 -8.65 -12.34
N LEU A 385 0.80 -9.61 -13.23
CA LEU A 385 0.93 -11.03 -12.89
C LEU A 385 2.35 -11.42 -12.48
N GLN A 386 3.32 -10.51 -12.58
CA GLN A 386 4.68 -10.77 -12.10
C GLN A 386 4.70 -10.98 -10.59
N THR A 387 5.42 -11.99 -10.17
CA THR A 387 5.72 -12.25 -8.76
C THR A 387 7.20 -12.01 -8.49
N GLU A 388 7.51 -11.57 -7.29
CA GLU A 388 8.89 -11.43 -6.83
C GLU A 388 9.31 -12.68 -6.06
N GLU A 389 10.57 -13.08 -6.24
CA GLU A 389 11.15 -14.07 -5.35
C GLU A 389 11.29 -13.47 -3.96
N PRO A 390 10.80 -14.17 -2.93
CA PRO A 390 10.96 -13.72 -1.55
C PRO A 390 12.43 -13.58 -1.18
N VAL A 391 12.71 -12.74 -0.19
CA VAL A 391 14.05 -12.68 0.44
C VAL A 391 14.38 -14.09 0.96
N ALA A 392 15.55 -14.61 0.56
CA ALA A 392 16.01 -15.95 0.88
C ALA A 392 16.25 -16.17 2.38
#